data_e48c583037e3c39e3b18165c99b0ac86
#
_entry.id   e48c583037e3c39e3b18165c99b0ac86
#
_cell.length_a   1.000
_cell.length_b   1.000
_cell.length_c   1.000
_cell.angle_alpha   90.00
_cell.angle_beta   90.00
_cell.angle_gamma   90.00
#
_symmetry.space_group_name_H-M   'P 1'
#
loop_
_entity.id
_entity.type
_entity.pdbx_description
1 polymer ?
#
loop_
_entity_poly.entity_id
_entity_poly.type
_entity_poly.pdbx_seq_one_letter_code
_entity_poly.pdbx_strand_id
1 'polypeptide(L)'
;DRIALWLPNTPAHYALTFAVWRLGATVVGVNTRFRAKEVEDIVGRSGAKALIYWPGFKDIDFAAILAAIDPAELTGLQMVVAHDVDGMPDVPSQVLGRPVHRLSAMLSAEPMAADHGGAKVPAQIFTTSGTTSKPKFVLHAHASLEEHARRVAVHWGVDADDAVFLQTAPLCGTVGLVNLTISVAAATPQVIQTLFDPVEAGQLIKREAITHAIITDEVLVRMLEGEADEVPYPSLRVVAAFGINPPLEEHMAAFERAQIKAFNAYGMSECLAYMALRPIDVPVDERMYGGGFVVNPASGIRIRNNETGELCVAETSGEIEVNGPTLMLEYADNPEANANAWCEDGWLRTGDLGHLRPDGCLVYISRINDMLRLSGFLVSPAEIEAELEKDPAVDQAQAVSINTERGVRAFAYVKLSGAGSFDEAALKAHCRAQLANYKTPISVVPIDEWPLAISPNTIKIQRAKLRDKAQALYDSSNK
;
A
#
# COMPACT_ATOMS: atom_id res chain seq x y z
N ASP A 1 -12.53 3.29 22.76
CA ASP A 1 -12.36 1.84 22.55
C ASP A 1 -11.89 1.56 21.11
N ARG A 2 -11.29 0.38 20.89
CA ARG A 2 -10.83 -0.09 19.57
C ARG A 2 -11.57 -1.38 19.21
N ILE A 3 -12.02 -1.48 17.94
CA ILE A 3 -12.76 -2.63 17.42
C ILE A 3 -12.04 -3.17 16.20
N ALA A 4 -11.63 -4.43 16.25
CA ALA A 4 -10.94 -5.09 15.15
C ALA A 4 -11.95 -5.63 14.13
N LEU A 5 -11.82 -5.22 12.86
CA LEU A 5 -12.61 -5.72 11.75
C LEU A 5 -11.75 -6.64 10.87
N TRP A 6 -12.02 -7.94 10.95
CA TRP A 6 -11.35 -8.99 10.17
C TRP A 6 -12.32 -9.52 9.09
N LEU A 7 -12.65 -8.65 8.16
CA LEU A 7 -13.69 -8.83 7.15
C LEU A 7 -13.16 -8.54 5.74
N PRO A 8 -13.66 -9.21 4.71
CA PRO A 8 -13.45 -8.80 3.32
C PRO A 8 -14.27 -7.56 2.97
N ASN A 9 -14.12 -7.07 1.74
CA ASN A 9 -14.94 -5.99 1.22
C ASN A 9 -16.40 -6.45 1.08
N THR A 10 -17.28 -5.91 1.90
CA THR A 10 -18.72 -6.19 1.88
C THR A 10 -19.49 -4.97 2.34
N PRO A 11 -20.77 -4.85 1.99
CA PRO A 11 -21.65 -3.81 2.54
C PRO A 11 -21.68 -3.82 4.08
N ALA A 12 -21.60 -5.01 4.70
CA ALA A 12 -21.54 -5.13 6.16
C ALA A 12 -20.26 -4.51 6.75
N HIS A 13 -19.10 -4.67 6.09
CA HIS A 13 -17.85 -4.03 6.52
C HIS A 13 -17.98 -2.51 6.50
N TYR A 14 -18.61 -1.94 5.45
CA TYR A 14 -18.92 -0.51 5.35
C TYR A 14 -19.78 -0.05 6.52
N ALA A 15 -20.92 -0.70 6.70
CA ALA A 15 -21.86 -0.35 7.76
C ALA A 15 -21.21 -0.45 9.15
N LEU A 16 -20.42 -1.48 9.40
CA LEU A 16 -19.70 -1.67 10.67
C LEU A 16 -18.64 -0.60 10.89
N THR A 17 -17.92 -0.20 9.86
CA THR A 17 -16.94 0.89 9.95
C THR A 17 -17.59 2.18 10.43
N PHE A 18 -18.69 2.60 9.80
CA PHE A 18 -19.44 3.79 10.21
C PHE A 18 -20.14 3.64 11.57
N ALA A 19 -20.63 2.44 11.89
CA ALA A 19 -21.23 2.17 13.20
C ALA A 19 -20.19 2.32 14.33
N VAL A 20 -18.98 1.76 14.16
CA VAL A 20 -17.88 1.90 15.11
C VAL A 20 -17.46 3.37 15.26
N TRP A 21 -17.36 4.12 14.17
CA TRP A 21 -17.04 5.54 14.19
C TRP A 21 -18.09 6.35 14.93
N ARG A 22 -19.37 6.06 14.70
CA ARG A 22 -20.48 6.73 15.38
C ARG A 22 -20.52 6.46 16.89
N LEU A 23 -20.00 5.30 17.32
CA LEU A 23 -19.78 4.98 18.74
C LEU A 23 -18.63 5.77 19.37
N GLY A 24 -17.88 6.58 18.61
CA GLY A 24 -16.65 7.22 19.05
C GLY A 24 -15.51 6.23 19.28
N ALA A 25 -15.60 5.05 18.68
CA ALA A 25 -14.58 4.01 18.76
C ALA A 25 -13.71 3.99 17.49
N THR A 26 -12.51 3.43 17.61
CA THR A 26 -11.52 3.35 16.54
C THR A 26 -11.59 1.98 15.87
N VAL A 27 -11.68 1.95 14.56
CA VAL A 27 -11.56 0.71 13.77
C VAL A 27 -10.10 0.29 13.69
N VAL A 28 -9.81 -0.98 13.92
CA VAL A 28 -8.53 -1.63 13.65
C VAL A 28 -8.71 -2.55 12.45
N GLY A 29 -8.12 -2.21 11.32
CA GLY A 29 -8.21 -3.02 10.10
C GLY A 29 -7.36 -4.28 10.19
N VAL A 30 -7.97 -5.46 10.03
CA VAL A 30 -7.29 -6.76 10.01
C VAL A 30 -7.50 -7.43 8.65
N ASN A 31 -6.40 -7.78 7.98
CA ASN A 31 -6.48 -8.39 6.65
C ASN A 31 -6.90 -9.87 6.75
N THR A 32 -7.84 -10.29 5.90
CA THR A 32 -8.31 -11.68 5.84
C THR A 32 -7.23 -12.68 5.41
N ARG A 33 -6.12 -12.22 4.83
CA ARG A 33 -4.96 -13.05 4.49
C ARG A 33 -4.05 -13.35 5.68
N PHE A 34 -4.20 -12.63 6.80
CA PHE A 34 -3.39 -12.83 8.00
C PHE A 34 -3.67 -14.16 8.68
N ARG A 35 -2.64 -14.69 9.36
CA ARG A 35 -2.67 -15.94 10.09
C ARG A 35 -2.58 -15.67 11.59
N ALA A 36 -2.57 -16.71 12.39
CA ALA A 36 -2.67 -16.63 13.84
C ALA A 36 -1.73 -15.60 14.48
N LYS A 37 -0.44 -15.63 14.16
CA LYS A 37 0.56 -14.71 14.75
C LYS A 37 0.30 -13.25 14.41
N GLU A 38 -0.14 -12.95 13.18
CA GLU A 38 -0.42 -11.60 12.74
C GLU A 38 -1.70 -11.07 13.37
N VAL A 39 -2.75 -11.91 13.43
CA VAL A 39 -4.02 -11.55 14.09
C VAL A 39 -3.80 -11.36 15.60
N GLU A 40 -3.07 -12.25 16.25
CA GLU A 40 -2.68 -12.15 17.67
C GLU A 40 -1.95 -10.85 17.96
N ASP A 41 -0.90 -10.55 17.17
CA ASP A 41 -0.11 -9.31 17.34
C ASP A 41 -0.98 -8.05 17.16
N ILE A 42 -1.82 -8.00 16.11
CA ILE A 42 -2.64 -6.82 15.81
C ILE A 42 -3.74 -6.65 16.86
N VAL A 43 -4.50 -7.68 17.16
CA VAL A 43 -5.62 -7.60 18.11
C VAL A 43 -5.11 -7.38 19.54
N GLY A 44 -4.04 -8.08 19.91
CA GLY A 44 -3.41 -7.97 21.25
C GLY A 44 -2.82 -6.58 21.49
N ARG A 45 -1.85 -6.17 20.68
CA ARG A 45 -1.17 -4.87 20.84
C ARG A 45 -2.09 -3.67 20.65
N SER A 46 -3.09 -3.77 19.76
CA SER A 46 -4.06 -2.69 19.64
C SER A 46 -4.99 -2.55 20.84
N GLY A 47 -5.05 -3.54 21.72
CA GLY A 47 -5.98 -3.55 22.84
C GLY A 47 -7.45 -3.54 22.41
N ALA A 48 -7.75 -4.13 21.25
CA ALA A 48 -9.10 -4.19 20.71
C ALA A 48 -10.07 -4.87 21.69
N LYS A 49 -11.24 -4.26 21.91
CA LYS A 49 -12.29 -4.76 22.82
C LYS A 49 -13.17 -5.82 22.18
N ALA A 50 -13.32 -5.74 20.84
CA ALA A 50 -14.06 -6.71 20.07
C ALA A 50 -13.30 -7.09 18.79
N LEU A 51 -13.49 -8.33 18.38
CA LEU A 51 -13.05 -8.84 17.07
C LEU A 51 -14.28 -9.26 16.28
N ILE A 52 -14.48 -8.63 15.12
CA ILE A 52 -15.57 -8.97 14.21
C ILE A 52 -14.97 -9.72 13.02
N TYR A 53 -15.48 -10.93 12.72
CA TYR A 53 -14.97 -11.75 11.62
C TYR A 53 -16.10 -12.48 10.89
N TRP A 54 -15.82 -12.95 9.67
CA TRP A 54 -16.77 -13.75 8.88
C TRP A 54 -16.28 -15.20 8.74
N PRO A 55 -16.77 -16.14 9.57
CA PRO A 55 -16.26 -17.52 9.64
C PRO A 55 -16.45 -18.35 8.37
N GLY A 56 -17.40 -17.98 7.51
CA GLY A 56 -17.69 -18.69 6.26
C GLY A 56 -17.05 -18.09 5.02
N PHE A 57 -16.10 -17.16 5.18
CA PHE A 57 -15.50 -16.50 4.04
C PHE A 57 -14.45 -17.37 3.33
N LYS A 58 -14.76 -17.83 2.11
CA LYS A 58 -13.91 -18.71 1.29
C LYS A 58 -13.52 -20.02 2.01
N ASP A 59 -12.38 -20.58 1.57
CA ASP A 59 -11.74 -21.75 2.17
C ASP A 59 -10.79 -21.38 3.33
N ILE A 60 -11.00 -20.20 3.96
CA ILE A 60 -10.21 -19.79 5.11
C ILE A 60 -10.75 -20.45 6.35
N ASP A 61 -9.96 -21.33 6.95
CA ASP A 61 -10.29 -21.95 8.23
C ASP A 61 -10.01 -20.98 9.39
N PHE A 62 -10.94 -20.04 9.58
CA PHE A 62 -10.86 -19.09 10.70
C PHE A 62 -10.85 -19.80 12.06
N ALA A 63 -11.52 -20.94 12.19
CA ALA A 63 -11.55 -21.69 13.44
C ALA A 63 -10.14 -22.20 13.80
N ALA A 64 -9.42 -22.79 12.84
CA ALA A 64 -8.04 -23.24 13.04
C ALA A 64 -7.09 -22.06 13.32
N ILE A 65 -7.27 -20.93 12.64
CA ILE A 65 -6.46 -19.72 12.88
C ILE A 65 -6.69 -19.22 14.31
N LEU A 66 -7.94 -19.08 14.74
CA LEU A 66 -8.30 -18.59 16.08
C LEU A 66 -7.88 -19.58 17.18
N ALA A 67 -7.96 -20.88 16.92
CA ALA A 67 -7.51 -21.91 17.87
C ALA A 67 -5.98 -21.92 18.09
N ALA A 68 -5.21 -21.39 17.14
CA ALA A 68 -3.76 -21.29 17.23
C ALA A 68 -3.26 -19.98 17.92
N ILE A 69 -4.17 -19.09 18.30
CA ILE A 69 -3.86 -17.83 19.02
C ILE A 69 -3.86 -18.12 20.53
N ASP A 70 -2.87 -17.58 21.25
CA ASP A 70 -2.88 -17.60 22.72
C ASP A 70 -3.85 -16.55 23.26
N PRO A 71 -4.95 -16.96 23.94
CA PRO A 71 -5.90 -16.00 24.52
C PRO A 71 -5.28 -15.06 25.57
N ALA A 72 -4.14 -15.44 26.16
CA ALA A 72 -3.43 -14.62 27.15
C ALA A 72 -2.79 -13.37 26.51
N GLU A 73 -2.45 -13.42 25.24
CA GLU A 73 -1.92 -12.27 24.50
C GLU A 73 -3.01 -11.24 24.13
N LEU A 74 -4.30 -11.62 24.24
CA LEU A 74 -5.45 -10.79 23.88
C LEU A 74 -6.13 -10.19 25.13
N THR A 75 -5.36 -9.57 26.02
CA THR A 75 -5.86 -9.07 27.32
C THR A 75 -6.97 -8.02 27.21
N GLY A 76 -6.99 -7.25 26.11
CA GLY A 76 -8.01 -6.23 25.83
C GLY A 76 -9.34 -6.80 25.32
N LEU A 77 -9.32 -7.98 24.70
CA LEU A 77 -10.47 -8.55 24.01
C LEU A 77 -11.56 -9.00 25.00
N GLN A 78 -12.78 -8.50 24.81
CA GLN A 78 -13.94 -8.80 25.69
C GLN A 78 -14.96 -9.67 24.98
N MET A 79 -15.14 -9.53 23.65
CA MET A 79 -16.11 -10.28 22.88
C MET A 79 -15.60 -10.58 21.46
N VAL A 80 -16.19 -11.58 20.86
CA VAL A 80 -16.03 -11.91 19.45
C VAL A 80 -17.40 -11.80 18.78
N VAL A 81 -17.46 -11.21 17.59
CA VAL A 81 -18.70 -11.09 16.80
C VAL A 81 -18.51 -11.83 15.49
N ALA A 82 -19.39 -12.80 15.24
CA ALA A 82 -19.43 -13.49 13.97
C ALA A 82 -20.42 -12.81 13.02
N HIS A 83 -19.92 -12.39 11.84
CA HIS A 83 -20.78 -11.95 10.74
C HIS A 83 -21.47 -13.19 10.16
N ASP A 84 -22.70 -13.38 10.57
CA ASP A 84 -23.52 -14.52 10.16
C ASP A 84 -24.34 -14.15 8.91
N VAL A 85 -24.16 -14.99 7.89
CA VAL A 85 -24.91 -14.91 6.62
C VAL A 85 -25.54 -16.26 6.36
N ASP A 86 -26.52 -16.31 5.45
CA ASP A 86 -27.19 -17.54 5.08
C ASP A 86 -26.19 -18.63 4.62
N GLY A 87 -26.37 -19.85 5.10
CA GLY A 87 -25.47 -20.97 4.78
C GLY A 87 -24.15 -21.00 5.52
N MET A 88 -23.95 -20.13 6.50
CA MET A 88 -22.75 -20.13 7.34
C MET A 88 -22.70 -21.35 8.27
N PRO A 89 -21.49 -21.91 8.55
CA PRO A 89 -21.35 -22.98 9.53
C PRO A 89 -21.74 -22.52 10.94
N ASP A 90 -22.10 -23.48 11.79
CA ASP A 90 -22.37 -23.19 13.19
C ASP A 90 -21.18 -22.57 13.89
N VAL A 91 -21.41 -21.46 14.58
CA VAL A 91 -20.40 -20.75 15.33
C VAL A 91 -20.42 -21.20 16.79
N PRO A 92 -19.28 -21.56 17.38
CA PRO A 92 -19.23 -21.92 18.78
C PRO A 92 -19.65 -20.73 19.66
N SER A 93 -20.22 -21.03 20.83
CA SER A 93 -20.64 -20.00 21.80
C SER A 93 -19.48 -19.22 22.43
N GLN A 94 -18.27 -19.78 22.34
CA GLN A 94 -17.03 -19.16 22.80
C GLN A 94 -15.90 -19.36 21.81
N VAL A 95 -15.10 -18.31 21.62
CA VAL A 95 -13.87 -18.28 20.83
C VAL A 95 -12.83 -17.47 21.60
N LEU A 96 -11.58 -17.95 21.68
CA LEU A 96 -10.51 -17.29 22.44
C LEU A 96 -10.87 -17.04 23.92
N GLY A 97 -11.68 -17.93 24.50
CA GLY A 97 -12.18 -17.77 25.88
C GLY A 97 -13.17 -16.58 26.07
N ARG A 98 -13.71 -16.04 24.99
CA ARG A 98 -14.66 -14.93 24.97
C ARG A 98 -16.02 -15.36 24.40
N PRO A 99 -17.14 -14.75 24.84
CA PRO A 99 -18.44 -15.01 24.26
C PRO A 99 -18.48 -14.60 22.79
N VAL A 100 -19.16 -15.40 21.97
CA VAL A 100 -19.41 -15.08 20.56
C VAL A 100 -20.84 -14.60 20.38
N HIS A 101 -20.97 -13.41 19.80
CA HIS A 101 -22.24 -12.85 19.42
C HIS A 101 -22.45 -12.99 17.90
N ARG A 102 -23.69 -13.16 17.47
CA ARG A 102 -24.05 -13.12 16.04
C ARG A 102 -24.39 -11.70 15.63
N LEU A 103 -23.86 -11.22 14.51
CA LEU A 103 -24.13 -9.89 14.03
C LEU A 103 -25.65 -9.67 13.75
N SER A 104 -26.31 -10.70 13.19
CA SER A 104 -27.77 -10.65 12.95
C SER A 104 -28.59 -10.41 14.23
N ALA A 105 -28.17 -10.99 15.35
CA ALA A 105 -28.83 -10.76 16.64
C ALA A 105 -28.61 -9.34 17.16
N MET A 106 -27.44 -8.75 16.88
CA MET A 106 -27.13 -7.37 17.27
C MET A 106 -27.94 -6.33 16.46
N LEU A 107 -28.30 -6.65 15.22
CA LEU A 107 -29.09 -5.75 14.36
C LEU A 107 -30.53 -5.55 14.86
N SER A 108 -31.01 -6.40 15.76
CA SER A 108 -32.33 -6.25 16.40
C SER A 108 -32.32 -5.33 17.63
N ALA A 109 -31.14 -4.83 18.03
CA ALA A 109 -31.04 -3.88 19.15
C ALA A 109 -31.64 -2.50 18.79
N GLU A 110 -32.16 -1.81 19.81
CA GLU A 110 -32.63 -0.43 19.61
C GLU A 110 -31.50 0.46 19.06
N PRO A 111 -31.73 1.26 18.02
CA PRO A 111 -30.73 2.16 17.47
C PRO A 111 -30.26 3.17 18.50
N MET A 112 -28.93 3.35 18.57
CA MET A 112 -28.34 4.38 19.44
C MET A 112 -28.69 5.77 18.92
N ALA A 113 -29.31 6.59 19.79
CA ALA A 113 -29.72 7.94 19.43
C ALA A 113 -28.56 8.94 19.36
N ALA A 114 -27.52 8.75 20.20
CA ALA A 114 -26.38 9.65 20.28
C ALA A 114 -25.31 9.30 19.24
N ASP A 115 -24.64 10.33 18.76
CA ASP A 115 -23.40 10.21 17.96
C ASP A 115 -22.24 10.64 18.87
N HIS A 116 -21.28 9.76 19.07
CA HIS A 116 -20.07 10.00 19.85
C HIS A 116 -18.84 10.25 18.99
N GLY A 117 -18.98 10.27 17.66
CA GLY A 117 -17.97 10.69 16.72
C GLY A 117 -17.65 12.18 16.86
N GLY A 118 -16.57 12.61 16.26
CA GLY A 118 -16.18 14.01 16.23
C GLY A 118 -14.85 14.24 15.52
N ALA A 119 -14.65 15.45 15.02
CA ALA A 119 -13.51 15.79 14.16
C ALA A 119 -12.15 15.31 14.69
N LYS A 120 -11.91 15.45 16.00
CA LYS A 120 -10.64 15.06 16.66
C LYS A 120 -10.66 13.66 17.27
N VAL A 121 -11.80 12.96 17.20
CA VAL A 121 -11.90 11.60 17.74
C VAL A 121 -11.10 10.65 16.81
N PRO A 122 -10.27 9.77 17.39
CA PRO A 122 -9.60 8.71 16.60
C PRO A 122 -10.61 7.82 15.90
N ALA A 123 -10.41 7.62 14.60
CA ALA A 123 -11.35 6.87 13.75
C ALA A 123 -10.77 5.53 13.28
N GLN A 124 -9.52 5.53 12.84
CA GLN A 124 -8.95 4.39 12.13
C GLN A 124 -7.51 4.13 12.52
N ILE A 125 -7.18 2.87 12.71
CA ILE A 125 -5.80 2.36 12.77
C ILE A 125 -5.53 1.55 11.50
N PHE A 126 -4.46 1.95 10.78
CA PHE A 126 -3.89 1.15 9.70
C PHE A 126 -2.63 0.45 10.17
N THR A 127 -2.45 -0.81 9.76
CA THR A 127 -1.20 -1.53 10.00
C THR A 127 -0.25 -1.34 8.84
N THR A 128 0.98 -0.86 9.11
CA THR A 128 2.01 -0.75 8.07
C THR A 128 2.91 -1.97 8.06
N SER A 129 3.37 -2.37 6.88
CA SER A 129 4.42 -3.38 6.75
C SER A 129 5.77 -2.76 7.13
N GLY A 130 6.14 -2.83 8.40
CA GLY A 130 7.50 -2.49 8.81
C GLY A 130 8.52 -3.44 8.17
N THR A 131 9.58 -2.90 7.58
CA THR A 131 10.65 -3.70 6.94
C THR A 131 11.57 -4.40 7.95
N THR A 132 11.52 -4.01 9.23
CA THR A 132 12.52 -4.44 10.24
C THR A 132 11.93 -4.86 11.59
N SER A 133 10.64 -4.67 11.85
CA SER A 133 10.01 -4.94 13.14
C SER A 133 8.51 -5.22 12.97
N LYS A 134 7.81 -5.39 14.11
CA LYS A 134 6.35 -5.52 14.13
C LYS A 134 5.66 -4.36 13.41
N PRO A 135 4.49 -4.56 12.77
CA PRO A 135 3.73 -3.50 12.12
C PRO A 135 3.49 -2.31 13.04
N LYS A 136 3.65 -1.08 12.52
CA LYS A 136 3.24 0.13 13.24
C LYS A 136 1.75 0.36 13.05
N PHE A 137 1.12 0.99 14.03
CA PHE A 137 -0.30 1.32 14.05
C PHE A 137 -0.50 2.81 13.76
N VAL A 138 -0.75 3.14 12.51
CA VAL A 138 -0.98 4.52 12.06
C VAL A 138 -2.39 4.95 12.43
N LEU A 139 -2.53 5.91 13.33
CA LEU A 139 -3.81 6.38 13.87
C LEU A 139 -4.26 7.66 13.17
N HIS A 140 -5.47 7.65 12.63
CA HIS A 140 -6.10 8.82 12.02
C HIS A 140 -7.37 9.25 12.75
N ALA A 141 -7.62 10.59 12.76
CA ALA A 141 -8.87 11.16 13.22
C ALA A 141 -9.92 11.25 12.10
N HIS A 142 -11.19 11.46 12.47
CA HIS A 142 -12.25 11.69 11.50
C HIS A 142 -11.97 12.88 10.58
N ALA A 143 -11.47 13.99 11.13
CA ALA A 143 -11.20 15.19 10.33
C ALA A 143 -10.17 14.96 9.22
N SER A 144 -9.10 14.18 9.49
CA SER A 144 -8.09 13.89 8.48
C SER A 144 -8.66 13.03 7.34
N LEU A 145 -9.49 12.04 7.66
CA LEU A 145 -10.16 11.19 6.67
C LEU A 145 -11.13 11.98 5.80
N GLU A 146 -11.97 12.80 6.41
CA GLU A 146 -12.99 13.59 5.72
C GLU A 146 -12.39 14.66 4.83
N GLU A 147 -11.46 15.46 5.34
CA GLU A 147 -10.78 16.51 4.57
C GLU A 147 -10.02 15.91 3.38
N HIS A 148 -9.32 14.79 3.60
CA HIS A 148 -8.61 14.09 2.55
C HIS A 148 -9.55 13.58 1.47
N ALA A 149 -10.64 12.93 1.86
CA ALA A 149 -11.62 12.36 0.97
C ALA A 149 -12.21 13.41 0.02
N ARG A 150 -12.60 14.55 0.53
CA ARG A 150 -13.14 15.67 -0.27
C ARG A 150 -12.15 16.18 -1.32
N ARG A 151 -10.87 16.34 -0.92
CA ARG A 151 -9.84 16.86 -1.83
C ARG A 151 -9.52 15.88 -2.95
N VAL A 152 -9.39 14.62 -2.61
CA VAL A 152 -9.10 13.57 -3.62
C VAL A 152 -10.29 13.37 -4.55
N ALA A 153 -11.53 13.42 -4.05
CA ALA A 153 -12.74 13.28 -4.87
C ALA A 153 -12.77 14.29 -6.02
N VAL A 154 -12.52 15.57 -5.72
CA VAL A 154 -12.44 16.63 -6.72
C VAL A 154 -11.28 16.42 -7.69
N HIS A 155 -10.10 16.03 -7.18
CA HIS A 155 -8.92 15.83 -8.03
C HIS A 155 -9.13 14.70 -9.06
N TRP A 156 -9.84 13.64 -8.69
CA TRP A 156 -10.12 12.51 -9.57
C TRP A 156 -11.35 12.71 -10.45
N GLY A 157 -12.20 13.71 -10.15
CA GLY A 157 -13.50 13.89 -10.79
C GLY A 157 -14.52 12.81 -10.40
N VAL A 158 -14.36 12.21 -9.21
CA VAL A 158 -15.30 11.22 -8.66
C VAL A 158 -16.63 11.89 -8.26
N ASP A 159 -16.63 13.21 -8.10
CA ASP A 159 -17.80 14.04 -7.81
C ASP A 159 -18.66 14.37 -9.04
N ALA A 160 -18.34 13.82 -10.21
CA ALA A 160 -19.18 13.95 -11.40
C ALA A 160 -20.49 13.15 -11.26
N ASP A 161 -21.58 13.70 -11.80
CA ASP A 161 -22.95 13.13 -11.67
C ASP A 161 -23.06 11.68 -12.19
N ASP A 162 -22.25 11.29 -13.16
CA ASP A 162 -22.22 9.97 -13.78
C ASP A 162 -21.10 9.06 -13.23
N ALA A 163 -20.42 9.49 -12.17
CA ALA A 163 -19.32 8.72 -11.61
C ALA A 163 -19.82 7.44 -10.92
N VAL A 164 -19.16 6.33 -11.18
CA VAL A 164 -19.32 5.03 -10.51
C VAL A 164 -17.94 4.48 -10.19
N PHE A 165 -17.72 4.12 -8.94
CA PHE A 165 -16.40 3.68 -8.48
C PHE A 165 -16.34 2.17 -8.24
N LEU A 166 -15.31 1.48 -8.75
CA LEU A 166 -15.04 0.08 -8.44
C LEU A 166 -14.13 -0.05 -7.22
N GLN A 167 -14.65 -0.63 -6.15
CA GLN A 167 -13.90 -0.92 -4.94
C GLN A 167 -13.22 -2.29 -5.03
N THR A 168 -11.93 -2.31 -5.28
CA THR A 168 -11.10 -3.52 -5.37
C THR A 168 -10.15 -3.66 -4.18
N ALA A 169 -9.59 -2.54 -3.71
CA ALA A 169 -8.61 -2.54 -2.63
C ALA A 169 -9.25 -2.93 -1.28
N PRO A 170 -8.55 -3.73 -0.44
CA PRO A 170 -9.08 -4.16 0.86
C PRO A 170 -9.36 -2.99 1.81
N LEU A 171 -10.55 -2.95 2.40
CA LEU A 171 -10.97 -1.90 3.35
C LEU A 171 -10.12 -1.84 4.63
N CYS A 172 -9.51 -2.93 5.02
CA CYS A 172 -8.59 -2.96 6.16
C CYS A 172 -7.29 -2.16 5.92
N GLY A 173 -7.01 -1.83 4.66
CA GLY A 173 -5.85 -1.04 4.26
C GLY A 173 -6.18 0.41 3.96
N THR A 174 -5.15 1.27 3.95
CA THR A 174 -5.30 2.72 3.75
C THR A 174 -5.98 3.04 2.43
N VAL A 175 -5.49 2.47 1.32
CA VAL A 175 -6.05 2.72 -0.02
C VAL A 175 -7.53 2.35 -0.08
N GLY A 176 -7.90 1.16 0.42
CA GLY A 176 -9.29 0.69 0.39
C GLY A 176 -10.24 1.57 1.20
N LEU A 177 -9.85 1.94 2.42
CA LEU A 177 -10.68 2.81 3.26
C LEU A 177 -10.78 4.24 2.70
N VAL A 178 -9.69 4.79 2.20
CA VAL A 178 -9.70 6.13 1.59
C VAL A 178 -10.62 6.16 0.38
N ASN A 179 -10.66 5.10 -0.44
CA ASN A 179 -11.61 5.02 -1.55
C ASN A 179 -13.08 4.98 -1.10
N LEU A 180 -13.36 4.27 0.00
CA LEU A 180 -14.68 4.31 0.61
C LEU A 180 -15.04 5.75 1.00
N THR A 181 -14.15 6.43 1.73
CA THR A 181 -14.41 7.79 2.20
C THR A 181 -14.52 8.81 1.07
N ILE A 182 -13.72 8.66 0.00
CA ILE A 182 -13.80 9.48 -1.23
C ILE A 182 -15.18 9.37 -1.85
N SER A 183 -15.68 8.14 -2.06
CA SER A 183 -16.99 7.93 -2.67
C SER A 183 -18.14 8.43 -1.78
N VAL A 184 -18.02 8.27 -0.47
CA VAL A 184 -19.01 8.82 0.48
C VAL A 184 -19.02 10.35 0.46
N ALA A 185 -17.83 10.98 0.45
CA ALA A 185 -17.70 12.43 0.41
C ALA A 185 -18.24 13.03 -0.90
N ALA A 186 -18.14 12.29 -2.00
CA ALA A 186 -18.66 12.68 -3.32
C ALA A 186 -20.12 12.22 -3.56
N ALA A 187 -20.70 11.44 -2.64
CA ALA A 187 -21.99 10.77 -2.82
C ALA A 187 -22.03 9.85 -4.07
N THR A 188 -20.89 9.26 -4.45
CA THR A 188 -20.73 8.45 -5.63
C THR A 188 -21.06 6.98 -5.35
N PRO A 189 -21.84 6.30 -6.20
CA PRO A 189 -22.08 4.87 -6.08
C PRO A 189 -20.77 4.06 -6.14
N GLN A 190 -20.69 3.03 -5.28
CA GLN A 190 -19.59 2.06 -5.33
C GLN A 190 -20.09 0.67 -5.70
N VAL A 191 -19.40 0.04 -6.64
CA VAL A 191 -19.51 -1.39 -6.92
C VAL A 191 -18.42 -2.10 -6.13
N ILE A 192 -18.81 -3.03 -5.26
CA ILE A 192 -17.90 -3.70 -4.34
C ILE A 192 -17.52 -5.06 -4.89
N GLN A 193 -16.25 -5.29 -5.12
CA GLN A 193 -15.73 -6.62 -5.37
C GLN A 193 -15.15 -7.17 -4.05
N THR A 194 -15.75 -8.23 -3.53
CA THR A 194 -15.36 -8.83 -2.24
C THR A 194 -13.93 -9.34 -2.27
N LEU A 195 -13.53 -9.88 -3.39
CA LEU A 195 -12.19 -10.28 -3.73
C LEU A 195 -11.90 -9.87 -5.14
N PHE A 196 -10.75 -9.28 -5.34
CA PHE A 196 -10.36 -8.88 -6.68
C PHE A 196 -10.16 -10.11 -7.58
N ASP A 197 -10.92 -10.13 -8.66
CA ASP A 197 -10.76 -11.01 -9.81
C ASP A 197 -10.81 -10.15 -11.07
N PRO A 198 -9.77 -10.18 -11.93
CA PRO A 198 -9.68 -9.29 -13.09
C PRO A 198 -10.76 -9.57 -14.16
N VAL A 199 -11.20 -10.82 -14.32
CA VAL A 199 -12.26 -11.19 -15.27
C VAL A 199 -13.60 -10.64 -14.79
N GLU A 200 -13.93 -10.89 -13.54
CA GLU A 200 -15.14 -10.33 -12.91
C GLU A 200 -15.11 -8.80 -12.91
N ALA A 201 -13.96 -8.19 -12.62
CA ALA A 201 -13.79 -6.73 -12.66
C ALA A 201 -14.12 -6.17 -14.05
N GLY A 202 -13.63 -6.78 -15.13
CA GLY A 202 -13.95 -6.39 -16.51
C GLY A 202 -15.46 -6.49 -16.81
N GLN A 203 -16.12 -7.57 -16.34
CA GLN A 203 -17.57 -7.73 -16.48
C GLN A 203 -18.35 -6.68 -15.70
N LEU A 204 -17.92 -6.37 -14.47
CA LEU A 204 -18.52 -5.32 -13.63
C LEU A 204 -18.36 -3.95 -14.28
N ILE A 205 -17.19 -3.61 -14.82
CA ILE A 205 -16.94 -2.34 -15.50
C ILE A 205 -17.94 -2.14 -16.64
N LYS A 206 -18.14 -3.17 -17.47
CA LYS A 206 -19.08 -3.12 -18.60
C LYS A 206 -20.54 -3.04 -18.15
N ARG A 207 -20.94 -3.86 -17.17
CA ARG A 207 -22.31 -3.98 -16.71
C ARG A 207 -22.82 -2.76 -15.93
N GLU A 208 -21.96 -2.24 -15.03
CA GLU A 208 -22.31 -1.16 -14.11
C GLU A 208 -21.84 0.22 -14.61
N ALA A 209 -21.30 0.28 -15.84
CA ALA A 209 -20.75 1.50 -16.43
C ALA A 209 -19.73 2.20 -15.50
N ILE A 210 -18.84 1.43 -14.88
CA ILE A 210 -17.84 1.93 -13.93
C ILE A 210 -16.92 2.93 -14.63
N THR A 211 -16.68 4.06 -13.96
CA THR A 211 -15.90 5.18 -14.49
C THR A 211 -14.54 5.32 -13.83
N HIS A 212 -14.43 4.90 -12.56
CA HIS A 212 -13.21 5.03 -11.74
C HIS A 212 -12.87 3.72 -11.05
N ALA A 213 -11.58 3.39 -11.02
CA ALA A 213 -11.10 2.18 -10.35
C ALA A 213 -9.68 2.37 -9.78
N ILE A 214 -9.31 1.43 -8.91
CA ILE A 214 -7.90 1.20 -8.55
C ILE A 214 -7.54 -0.19 -9.00
N ILE A 215 -6.60 -0.28 -9.93
CA ILE A 215 -6.11 -1.53 -10.50
C ILE A 215 -4.61 -1.32 -10.75
N THR A 216 -3.76 -2.24 -10.33
CA THR A 216 -2.33 -2.12 -10.61
C THR A 216 -2.06 -2.11 -12.11
N ASP A 217 -1.02 -1.44 -12.53
CA ASP A 217 -0.68 -1.28 -13.95
C ASP A 217 -0.55 -2.62 -14.69
N GLU A 218 0.18 -3.60 -14.14
CA GLU A 218 0.31 -4.94 -14.71
C GLU A 218 -1.03 -5.66 -14.87
N VAL A 219 -1.93 -5.53 -13.88
CA VAL A 219 -3.25 -6.18 -13.94
C VAL A 219 -4.14 -5.49 -14.96
N LEU A 220 -4.10 -4.16 -15.02
CA LEU A 220 -4.87 -3.40 -15.99
C LEU A 220 -4.44 -3.76 -17.43
N VAL A 221 -3.13 -3.85 -17.70
CA VAL A 221 -2.61 -4.29 -19.02
C VAL A 221 -3.12 -5.68 -19.37
N ARG A 222 -3.02 -6.65 -18.46
CA ARG A 222 -3.55 -8.02 -18.71
C ARG A 222 -5.05 -8.04 -18.95
N MET A 223 -5.82 -7.17 -18.29
CA MET A 223 -7.26 -7.04 -18.56
C MET A 223 -7.52 -6.49 -19.97
N LEU A 224 -6.70 -5.53 -20.43
CA LEU A 224 -6.82 -4.95 -21.77
C LEU A 224 -6.41 -5.95 -22.86
N GLU A 225 -5.31 -6.70 -22.66
CA GLU A 225 -4.83 -7.72 -23.59
C GLU A 225 -5.81 -8.90 -23.76
N GLY A 226 -6.62 -9.17 -22.74
CA GLY A 226 -7.66 -10.21 -22.77
C GLY A 226 -8.90 -9.86 -23.61
N GLU A 227 -8.99 -8.63 -24.13
CA GLU A 227 -10.15 -8.11 -24.86
C GLU A 227 -9.84 -7.93 -26.36
N ALA A 228 -10.87 -8.12 -27.19
CA ALA A 228 -10.73 -8.00 -28.66
C ALA A 228 -10.83 -6.55 -29.16
N ASP A 229 -11.53 -5.70 -28.42
CA ASP A 229 -11.77 -4.31 -28.78
C ASP A 229 -10.59 -3.42 -28.36
N GLU A 230 -10.29 -2.40 -29.15
CA GLU A 230 -9.25 -1.42 -28.85
C GLU A 230 -9.59 -0.58 -27.61
N VAL A 231 -10.88 -0.27 -27.40
CA VAL A 231 -11.42 0.42 -26.22
C VAL A 231 -12.44 -0.49 -25.52
N PRO A 232 -11.97 -1.50 -24.76
CA PRO A 232 -12.86 -2.53 -24.24
C PRO A 232 -13.75 -2.06 -23.07
N TYR A 233 -13.35 -0.97 -22.42
CA TYR A 233 -14.05 -0.40 -21.25
C TYR A 233 -14.37 1.08 -21.45
N PRO A 234 -15.30 1.43 -22.38
CA PRO A 234 -15.54 2.82 -22.78
C PRO A 234 -16.07 3.73 -21.64
N SER A 235 -16.62 3.16 -20.58
CA SER A 235 -17.02 3.93 -19.38
C SER A 235 -15.84 4.23 -18.45
N LEU A 236 -14.79 3.39 -18.42
CA LEU A 236 -13.66 3.50 -17.51
C LEU A 236 -12.74 4.64 -17.92
N ARG A 237 -12.82 5.75 -17.22
CA ARG A 237 -12.10 6.98 -17.57
C ARG A 237 -10.80 7.17 -16.80
N VAL A 238 -10.82 6.85 -15.50
CA VAL A 238 -9.74 7.16 -14.57
C VAL A 238 -9.37 5.93 -13.74
N VAL A 239 -8.10 5.58 -13.74
CA VAL A 239 -7.58 4.46 -12.94
C VAL A 239 -6.34 4.91 -12.17
N ALA A 240 -6.39 4.76 -10.84
CA ALA A 240 -5.17 4.82 -10.03
C ALA A 240 -4.41 3.50 -10.22
N ALA A 241 -3.35 3.56 -11.02
CA ALA A 241 -2.57 2.40 -11.43
C ALA A 241 -1.22 2.41 -10.71
N PHE A 242 -1.24 2.00 -9.44
CA PHE A 242 0.00 1.89 -8.66
C PHE A 242 0.84 0.72 -9.15
N GLY A 243 1.99 1.01 -9.70
CA GLY A 243 2.84 0.02 -10.30
C GLY A 243 4.33 0.32 -10.18
N ILE A 244 5.06 -0.07 -11.21
CA ILE A 244 6.50 0.06 -11.30
C ILE A 244 6.89 1.54 -11.42
N ASN A 245 7.93 1.95 -10.73
CA ASN A 245 8.52 3.28 -10.89
C ASN A 245 10.01 3.13 -11.26
N PRO A 246 10.45 3.51 -12.46
CA PRO A 246 9.67 4.18 -13.52
C PRO A 246 8.62 3.27 -14.18
N PRO A 247 7.54 3.86 -14.74
CA PRO A 247 6.51 3.09 -15.41
C PRO A 247 7.02 2.52 -16.75
N LEU A 248 6.50 1.36 -17.14
CA LEU A 248 6.86 0.73 -18.41
C LEU A 248 6.19 1.45 -19.59
N GLU A 249 6.96 1.70 -20.67
CA GLU A 249 6.45 2.37 -21.89
C GLU A 249 5.29 1.60 -22.52
N GLU A 250 5.37 0.27 -22.54
CA GLU A 250 4.31 -0.59 -23.08
C GLU A 250 3.00 -0.48 -22.30
N HIS A 251 3.05 -0.34 -20.96
CA HIS A 251 1.88 -0.11 -20.14
C HIS A 251 1.24 1.25 -20.45
N MET A 252 2.05 2.31 -20.52
CA MET A 252 1.56 3.64 -20.88
C MET A 252 0.89 3.67 -22.24
N ALA A 253 1.49 3.01 -23.25
CA ALA A 253 0.93 2.89 -24.57
C ALA A 253 -0.40 2.12 -24.59
N ALA A 254 -0.54 1.07 -23.76
CA ALA A 254 -1.80 0.33 -23.63
C ALA A 254 -2.92 1.20 -23.05
N PHE A 255 -2.63 2.02 -22.02
CA PHE A 255 -3.62 2.91 -21.42
C PHE A 255 -4.09 4.00 -22.36
N GLU A 256 -3.18 4.59 -23.13
CA GLU A 256 -3.53 5.59 -24.15
C GLU A 256 -4.42 4.99 -25.26
N ARG A 257 -4.09 3.80 -25.80
CA ARG A 257 -4.94 3.09 -26.77
C ARG A 257 -6.34 2.83 -26.21
N ALA A 258 -6.43 2.38 -24.97
CA ALA A 258 -7.70 2.10 -24.31
C ALA A 258 -8.47 3.36 -23.85
N GLN A 259 -7.92 4.56 -24.07
CA GLN A 259 -8.47 5.86 -23.64
C GLN A 259 -8.67 5.96 -22.12
N ILE A 260 -7.86 5.26 -21.33
CA ILE A 260 -7.89 5.28 -19.86
C ILE A 260 -6.84 6.25 -19.33
N LYS A 261 -7.26 7.22 -18.53
CA LYS A 261 -6.37 8.11 -17.80
C LYS A 261 -5.81 7.39 -16.56
N ALA A 262 -4.85 6.50 -16.79
CA ALA A 262 -4.13 5.87 -15.69
C ALA A 262 -3.12 6.85 -15.09
N PHE A 263 -2.98 6.87 -13.76
CA PHE A 263 -2.05 7.72 -13.04
C PHE A 263 -1.44 6.99 -11.84
N ASN A 264 -0.26 7.44 -11.43
CA ASN A 264 0.38 7.02 -10.19
C ASN A 264 0.30 8.16 -9.15
N ALA A 265 0.51 7.83 -7.89
CA ALA A 265 0.41 8.75 -6.76
C ALA A 265 1.62 8.64 -5.85
N TYR A 266 1.84 9.67 -5.04
CA TYR A 266 2.74 9.62 -3.91
C TYR A 266 1.97 9.69 -2.60
N GLY A 267 2.29 8.77 -1.70
CA GLY A 267 1.76 8.77 -0.35
C GLY A 267 2.05 7.48 0.41
N MET A 268 1.69 7.50 1.66
CA MET A 268 1.90 6.43 2.63
C MET A 268 0.71 6.40 3.58
N SER A 269 0.63 5.39 4.45
CA SER A 269 -0.48 5.29 5.40
C SER A 269 -0.59 6.51 6.32
N GLU A 270 0.54 7.10 6.66
CA GLU A 270 0.66 8.26 7.55
C GLU A 270 0.07 9.55 6.96
N CYS A 271 -0.13 9.61 5.63
CA CYS A 271 -0.75 10.73 4.93
C CYS A 271 -1.90 10.29 3.99
N LEU A 272 -2.55 9.17 4.31
CA LEU A 272 -3.76 8.67 3.62
C LEU A 272 -3.57 8.34 2.14
N ALA A 273 -2.41 7.82 1.74
CA ALA A 273 -2.07 7.30 0.42
C ALA A 273 -1.95 8.32 -0.73
N TYR A 274 -2.72 9.39 -0.75
CA TYR A 274 -2.78 10.34 -1.88
C TYR A 274 -2.32 11.74 -1.45
N MET A 275 -1.10 11.85 -0.94
CA MET A 275 -0.53 13.13 -0.51
C MET A 275 -0.24 14.06 -1.69
N ALA A 276 0.31 13.50 -2.76
CA ALA A 276 0.58 14.24 -3.98
C ALA A 276 0.18 13.45 -5.23
N LEU A 277 -0.41 14.16 -6.19
CA LEU A 277 -0.92 13.65 -7.46
C LEU A 277 -0.53 14.59 -8.59
N ARG A 278 -0.32 14.03 -9.78
CA ARG A 278 -0.22 14.83 -11.00
C ARG A 278 -1.60 15.15 -11.54
N PRO A 279 -1.79 16.26 -12.24
CA PRO A 279 -3.05 16.55 -12.92
C PRO A 279 -3.41 15.42 -13.90
N ILE A 280 -4.69 15.06 -13.96
CA ILE A 280 -5.18 13.94 -14.79
C ILE A 280 -5.04 14.23 -16.30
N ASP A 281 -4.95 15.50 -16.68
CA ASP A 281 -4.90 15.94 -18.07
C ASP A 281 -3.48 16.11 -18.64
N VAL A 282 -2.43 15.85 -17.84
CA VAL A 282 -1.06 15.82 -18.37
C VAL A 282 -0.81 14.52 -19.16
N PRO A 283 0.21 14.49 -20.04
CA PRO A 283 0.57 13.28 -20.80
C PRO A 283 0.84 12.09 -19.90
N VAL A 284 0.62 10.88 -20.42
CA VAL A 284 0.71 9.62 -19.67
C VAL A 284 2.10 9.36 -19.10
N ASP A 285 3.13 9.72 -19.86
CA ASP A 285 4.54 9.65 -19.46
C ASP A 285 4.89 10.57 -18.29
N GLU A 286 4.06 11.56 -18.00
CA GLU A 286 4.19 12.37 -16.79
C GLU A 286 3.27 11.86 -15.67
N ARG A 287 1.99 11.55 -15.97
CA ARG A 287 0.96 11.13 -14.99
C ARG A 287 1.29 9.80 -14.28
N MET A 288 2.05 8.93 -14.93
CA MET A 288 2.40 7.61 -14.37
C MET A 288 3.59 7.63 -13.40
N TYR A 289 4.37 8.70 -13.32
CA TYR A 289 5.43 8.80 -12.32
C TYR A 289 4.89 9.14 -10.93
N GLY A 290 5.47 8.52 -9.90
CA GLY A 290 5.17 8.82 -8.51
C GLY A 290 5.55 10.27 -8.13
N GLY A 291 4.67 10.95 -7.41
CA GLY A 291 4.84 12.35 -7.03
C GLY A 291 3.68 13.22 -7.46
N GLY A 292 3.97 14.48 -7.81
CA GLY A 292 2.98 15.45 -8.22
C GLY A 292 2.86 16.63 -7.27
N PHE A 293 1.70 17.29 -7.32
CA PHE A 293 1.37 18.43 -6.45
C PHE A 293 0.56 17.95 -5.26
N VAL A 294 0.70 18.64 -4.12
CA VAL A 294 -0.13 18.34 -2.93
C VAL A 294 -1.61 18.45 -3.27
N VAL A 295 -2.37 17.43 -2.88
CA VAL A 295 -3.83 17.40 -3.14
C VAL A 295 -4.57 18.40 -2.26
N ASN A 296 -4.12 18.57 -1.02
CA ASN A 296 -4.70 19.54 -0.10
C ASN A 296 -3.87 20.83 -0.08
N PRO A 297 -4.45 21.99 -0.42
CA PRO A 297 -3.73 23.27 -0.42
C PRO A 297 -3.16 23.71 0.94
N ALA A 298 -3.68 23.16 2.04
CA ALA A 298 -3.16 23.39 3.39
C ALA A 298 -2.00 22.45 3.76
N SER A 299 -1.62 21.54 2.86
CA SER A 299 -0.49 20.64 3.02
C SER A 299 0.76 21.20 2.36
N GLY A 300 1.93 20.75 2.81
CA GLY A 300 3.22 21.09 2.24
C GLY A 300 4.11 19.88 2.05
N ILE A 301 5.03 20.00 1.09
CA ILE A 301 6.13 19.07 0.88
C ILE A 301 7.41 19.91 0.87
N ARG A 302 8.45 19.44 1.58
CA ARG A 302 9.79 19.99 1.53
C ARG A 302 10.82 18.88 1.46
N ILE A 303 12.00 19.20 1.02
CA ILE A 303 13.09 18.25 0.89
C ILE A 303 14.21 18.64 1.84
N ARG A 304 14.69 17.68 2.61
CA ARG A 304 15.81 17.88 3.54
C ARG A 304 17.03 17.08 3.13
N ASN A 305 18.17 17.72 3.07
CA ASN A 305 19.43 17.05 2.82
C ASN A 305 19.79 16.15 4.00
N ASN A 306 20.01 14.84 3.71
CA ASN A 306 20.26 13.82 4.72
C ASN A 306 21.64 13.94 5.41
N GLU A 307 22.59 14.69 4.81
CA GLU A 307 23.94 14.85 5.31
C GLU A 307 24.10 16.13 6.11
N THR A 308 23.58 17.26 5.57
CA THR A 308 23.73 18.57 6.21
C THR A 308 22.57 18.93 7.13
N GLY A 309 21.40 18.29 6.96
CA GLY A 309 20.17 18.64 7.67
C GLY A 309 19.49 19.93 7.19
N GLU A 310 20.01 20.57 6.14
CA GLU A 310 19.45 21.80 5.58
C GLU A 310 18.32 21.50 4.59
N LEU A 311 17.45 22.48 4.34
CA LEU A 311 16.44 22.36 3.29
C LEU A 311 17.08 22.48 1.91
N CYS A 312 16.69 21.56 1.01
CA CYS A 312 17.16 21.56 -0.37
C CYS A 312 16.46 22.61 -1.22
N VAL A 313 17.18 23.17 -2.17
CA VAL A 313 16.59 23.94 -3.29
C VAL A 313 16.00 22.99 -4.33
N ALA A 314 15.19 23.51 -5.26
CA ALA A 314 14.64 22.74 -6.36
C ALA A 314 15.72 21.90 -7.08
N GLU A 315 15.33 20.72 -7.62
CA GLU A 315 16.18 19.76 -8.32
C GLU A 315 17.28 19.11 -7.43
N THR A 316 17.27 19.37 -6.12
CA THR A 316 18.22 18.73 -5.19
C THR A 316 17.51 17.65 -4.38
N SER A 317 18.01 16.42 -4.48
CA SER A 317 17.42 15.27 -3.82
C SER A 317 17.75 15.23 -2.31
N GLY A 318 16.77 14.80 -1.53
CA GLY A 318 16.89 14.60 -0.08
C GLY A 318 15.67 13.86 0.47
N GLU A 319 15.56 13.77 1.79
CA GLU A 319 14.40 13.20 2.46
C GLU A 319 13.15 14.06 2.20
N ILE A 320 12.08 13.41 1.77
CA ILE A 320 10.77 14.04 1.65
C ILE A 320 10.19 14.20 3.05
N GLU A 321 9.86 15.43 3.42
CA GLU A 321 9.11 15.75 4.62
C GLU A 321 7.76 16.35 4.23
N VAL A 322 6.69 15.96 4.96
CA VAL A 322 5.32 16.38 4.66
C VAL A 322 4.66 17.02 5.87
N ASN A 323 3.75 17.95 5.61
CA ASN A 323 2.95 18.63 6.62
C ASN A 323 1.52 18.82 6.10
N GLY A 324 0.53 18.88 7.00
CA GLY A 324 -0.85 19.19 6.63
C GLY A 324 -1.90 18.56 7.53
N PRO A 325 -3.17 18.91 7.29
CA PRO A 325 -4.30 18.48 8.14
C PRO A 325 -4.68 17.01 7.97
N THR A 326 -4.13 16.33 6.95
CA THR A 326 -4.46 14.94 6.61
C THR A 326 -3.45 13.93 7.14
N LEU A 327 -2.46 14.39 7.91
CA LEU A 327 -1.48 13.51 8.53
C LEU A 327 -2.08 12.70 9.68
N MET A 328 -1.44 11.58 9.98
CA MET A 328 -1.76 10.77 11.15
C MET A 328 -1.69 11.57 12.44
N LEU A 329 -2.41 11.14 13.46
CA LEU A 329 -2.25 11.65 14.80
C LEU A 329 -0.91 11.20 15.40
N GLU A 330 -0.66 9.90 15.30
CA GLU A 330 0.53 9.25 15.85
C GLU A 330 0.64 7.80 15.35
N TYR A 331 1.76 7.17 15.63
CA TYR A 331 1.83 5.72 15.72
C TYR A 331 1.32 5.31 17.10
N ALA A 332 0.13 4.70 17.17
CA ALA A 332 -0.50 4.36 18.42
C ALA A 332 0.37 3.42 19.26
N ASP A 333 0.49 3.76 20.54
CA ASP A 333 1.24 2.98 21.54
C ASP A 333 2.73 2.75 21.17
N ASN A 334 3.34 3.67 20.39
CA ASN A 334 4.73 3.56 19.96
C ASN A 334 5.49 4.91 20.09
N PRO A 335 5.87 5.31 21.30
CA PRO A 335 6.52 6.61 21.56
C PRO A 335 7.88 6.75 20.84
N GLU A 336 8.63 5.66 20.68
CA GLU A 336 9.91 5.69 19.97
C GLU A 336 9.72 5.99 18.47
N ALA A 337 8.75 5.31 17.83
CA ALA A 337 8.44 5.58 16.43
C ALA A 337 7.93 7.01 16.24
N ASN A 338 7.14 7.53 17.17
CA ASN A 338 6.65 8.91 17.15
C ASN A 338 7.78 9.92 17.27
N ALA A 339 8.70 9.72 18.22
CA ALA A 339 9.86 10.60 18.38
C ALA A 339 10.75 10.67 17.13
N ASN A 340 10.86 9.55 16.39
CA ASN A 340 11.66 9.48 15.16
C ASN A 340 10.93 9.99 13.92
N ALA A 341 9.60 10.00 13.91
CA ALA A 341 8.81 10.38 12.74
C ALA A 341 8.65 11.89 12.58
N TRP A 342 8.62 12.65 13.66
CA TRP A 342 8.32 14.06 13.63
C TRP A 342 9.58 14.92 13.77
N CYS A 343 9.69 15.94 12.95
CA CYS A 343 10.65 17.03 13.13
C CYS A 343 10.19 17.95 14.27
N GLU A 344 11.11 18.71 14.87
CA GLU A 344 10.79 19.66 15.95
C GLU A 344 9.76 20.73 15.56
N ASP A 345 9.71 21.08 14.26
CA ASP A 345 8.79 22.07 13.66
C ASP A 345 7.47 21.45 13.15
N GLY A 346 7.19 20.19 13.51
CA GLY A 346 5.91 19.51 13.21
C GLY A 346 5.77 18.93 11.80
N TRP A 347 6.87 18.81 11.04
CA TRP A 347 6.87 18.09 9.78
C TRP A 347 7.10 16.59 10.00
N LEU A 348 6.43 15.77 9.21
CA LEU A 348 6.57 14.31 9.25
C LEU A 348 7.67 13.88 8.28
N ARG A 349 8.64 13.13 8.77
CA ARG A 349 9.66 12.44 7.99
C ARG A 349 9.06 11.21 7.34
N THR A 350 9.21 11.10 6.03
CA THR A 350 8.61 9.98 5.30
C THR A 350 9.55 8.77 5.17
N GLY A 351 10.85 8.99 5.28
CA GLY A 351 11.88 8.00 4.94
C GLY A 351 11.97 7.73 3.45
N ASP A 352 11.38 8.62 2.63
CA ASP A 352 11.42 8.57 1.17
C ASP A 352 12.40 9.61 0.64
N LEU A 353 13.07 9.29 -0.46
CA LEU A 353 13.96 10.18 -1.21
C LEU A 353 13.21 10.78 -2.39
N GLY A 354 13.40 12.07 -2.61
CA GLY A 354 12.85 12.78 -3.76
C GLY A 354 13.40 14.18 -3.88
N HIS A 355 12.89 14.93 -4.85
CA HIS A 355 13.17 16.36 -5.02
C HIS A 355 11.92 17.09 -5.48
N LEU A 356 11.92 18.42 -5.34
CA LEU A 356 10.91 19.27 -5.94
C LEU A 356 11.45 19.86 -7.24
N ARG A 357 10.64 19.87 -8.29
CA ARG A 357 10.90 20.62 -9.51
C ARG A 357 10.72 22.13 -9.24
N PRO A 358 11.21 23.03 -10.13
CA PRO A 358 11.02 24.49 -9.99
C PRO A 358 9.55 24.93 -9.94
N ASP A 359 8.63 24.14 -10.51
CA ASP A 359 7.18 24.36 -10.47
C ASP A 359 6.52 23.86 -9.17
N GLY A 360 7.31 23.28 -8.25
CA GLY A 360 6.83 22.71 -6.99
C GLY A 360 6.31 21.27 -7.09
N CYS A 361 6.38 20.66 -8.27
CA CYS A 361 5.98 19.26 -8.46
C CYS A 361 6.99 18.31 -7.76
N LEU A 362 6.50 17.43 -6.90
CA LEU A 362 7.31 16.38 -6.29
C LEU A 362 7.69 15.32 -7.31
N VAL A 363 8.95 14.93 -7.29
CA VAL A 363 9.46 13.71 -7.95
C VAL A 363 9.92 12.73 -6.88
N TYR A 364 9.21 11.64 -6.72
CA TYR A 364 9.60 10.52 -5.86
C TYR A 364 10.69 9.68 -6.53
N ILE A 365 11.70 9.29 -5.80
CA ILE A 365 12.82 8.48 -6.32
C ILE A 365 12.78 7.06 -5.75
N SER A 366 12.83 6.91 -4.41
CA SER A 366 12.87 5.61 -3.74
C SER A 366 12.72 5.74 -2.23
N ARG A 367 12.72 4.62 -1.51
CA ARG A 367 12.92 4.59 -0.05
C ARG A 367 14.40 4.87 0.29
N ILE A 368 14.65 5.70 1.30
CA ILE A 368 16.03 5.99 1.77
C ILE A 368 16.73 4.71 2.23
N ASN A 369 16.02 3.83 2.94
CA ASN A 369 16.57 2.57 3.41
C ASN A 369 16.80 1.52 2.32
N ASP A 370 16.21 1.72 1.14
CA ASP A 370 16.43 0.86 -0.02
C ASP A 370 17.59 1.36 -0.89
N MET A 371 18.07 2.59 -0.68
CA MET A 371 19.22 3.13 -1.39
C MET A 371 20.50 2.35 -1.07
N LEU A 372 21.26 2.07 -2.10
CA LEU A 372 22.57 1.43 -1.98
C LEU A 372 23.65 2.50 -1.76
N ARG A 373 24.40 2.40 -0.68
CA ARG A 373 25.55 3.30 -0.44
C ARG A 373 26.81 2.65 -1.01
N LEU A 374 27.04 2.83 -2.32
CA LEU A 374 28.14 2.22 -3.05
C LEU A 374 29.31 3.19 -3.17
N SER A 375 30.49 2.82 -2.67
CA SER A 375 31.70 3.67 -2.72
C SER A 375 31.49 5.10 -2.21
N GLY A 376 30.61 5.28 -1.21
CA GLY A 376 30.26 6.59 -0.65
C GLY A 376 29.11 7.31 -1.34
N PHE A 377 28.66 6.86 -2.52
CA PHE A 377 27.56 7.45 -3.25
C PHE A 377 26.22 6.74 -2.93
N LEU A 378 25.15 7.51 -2.83
CA LEU A 378 23.79 6.98 -2.80
C LEU A 378 23.36 6.61 -4.22
N VAL A 379 23.00 5.34 -4.41
CA VAL A 379 22.61 4.78 -5.71
C VAL A 379 21.21 4.16 -5.58
N SER A 380 20.31 4.52 -6.48
CA SER A 380 19.01 3.85 -6.56
C SER A 380 19.20 2.41 -7.04
N PRO A 381 18.70 1.40 -6.33
CA PRO A 381 18.67 0.04 -6.85
C PRO A 381 18.05 -0.04 -8.25
N ALA A 382 16.96 0.74 -8.47
CA ALA A 382 16.24 0.76 -9.74
C ALA A 382 17.12 1.11 -10.95
N GLU A 383 18.17 1.91 -10.78
CA GLU A 383 19.10 2.17 -11.87
C GLU A 383 19.84 0.91 -12.34
N ILE A 384 20.19 0.05 -11.39
CA ILE A 384 20.91 -1.21 -11.67
C ILE A 384 19.93 -2.26 -12.20
N GLU A 385 18.76 -2.32 -11.58
CA GLU A 385 17.66 -3.24 -11.93
C GLU A 385 17.19 -3.02 -13.36
N ALA A 386 16.91 -1.77 -13.73
CA ALA A 386 16.50 -1.40 -15.09
C ALA A 386 17.53 -1.76 -16.17
N GLU A 387 18.83 -1.72 -15.86
CA GLU A 387 19.85 -2.16 -16.83
C GLU A 387 19.90 -3.68 -16.97
N LEU A 388 19.70 -4.41 -15.88
CA LEU A 388 19.63 -5.87 -15.92
C LEU A 388 18.38 -6.39 -16.64
N GLU A 389 17.25 -5.72 -16.49
CA GLU A 389 15.96 -6.06 -17.09
C GLU A 389 15.90 -5.79 -18.61
N LYS A 390 16.86 -5.06 -19.17
CA LYS A 390 17.00 -4.91 -20.64
C LYS A 390 17.45 -6.19 -21.33
N ASP A 391 18.02 -7.15 -20.60
CA ASP A 391 18.40 -8.45 -21.16
C ASP A 391 17.13 -9.32 -21.31
N PRO A 392 16.85 -9.87 -22.52
CA PRO A 392 15.66 -10.71 -22.77
C PRO A 392 15.55 -11.95 -21.87
N ALA A 393 16.64 -12.42 -21.27
CA ALA A 393 16.63 -13.54 -20.34
C ALA A 393 16.16 -13.14 -18.94
N VAL A 394 16.05 -11.85 -18.63
CA VAL A 394 15.70 -11.32 -17.31
C VAL A 394 14.25 -10.81 -17.34
N ASP A 395 13.39 -11.37 -16.49
CA ASP A 395 12.03 -10.94 -16.27
C ASP A 395 11.96 -9.81 -15.23
N GLN A 396 12.73 -9.97 -14.15
CA GLN A 396 12.77 -9.00 -13.07
C GLN A 396 14.12 -9.05 -12.34
N ALA A 397 14.62 -7.90 -11.90
CA ALA A 397 15.86 -7.79 -11.14
C ALA A 397 15.64 -7.13 -9.77
N GLN A 398 16.50 -7.45 -8.80
CA GLN A 398 16.56 -6.78 -7.51
C GLN A 398 18.01 -6.59 -7.10
N ALA A 399 18.42 -5.35 -6.87
CA ALA A 399 19.76 -5.00 -6.42
C ALA A 399 19.79 -4.68 -4.91
N VAL A 400 20.81 -5.20 -4.24
CA VAL A 400 21.08 -4.97 -2.81
C VAL A 400 22.54 -4.64 -2.59
N SER A 401 22.86 -4.03 -1.45
CA SER A 401 24.24 -3.78 -1.05
C SER A 401 24.75 -4.90 -0.15
N ILE A 402 26.02 -5.28 -0.32
CA ILE A 402 26.73 -6.18 0.57
C ILE A 402 28.07 -5.56 1.01
N ASN A 403 28.56 -5.98 2.16
CA ASN A 403 29.87 -5.59 2.65
C ASN A 403 30.92 -6.53 2.08
N THR A 404 32.02 -5.97 1.57
CA THR A 404 33.15 -6.70 1.07
C THR A 404 34.44 -6.12 1.68
N GLU A 405 35.55 -6.82 1.56
CA GLU A 405 36.87 -6.30 1.99
C GLU A 405 37.25 -4.97 1.31
N ARG A 406 36.66 -4.69 0.13
CA ARG A 406 36.89 -3.46 -0.64
C ARG A 406 35.76 -2.44 -0.44
N GLY A 407 35.02 -2.53 0.65
CA GLY A 407 33.85 -1.67 0.97
C GLY A 407 32.55 -2.21 0.44
N VAL A 408 31.48 -1.38 0.53
CA VAL A 408 30.12 -1.76 0.12
C VAL A 408 30.01 -1.86 -1.40
N ARG A 409 29.42 -2.95 -1.88
CA ARG A 409 29.24 -3.25 -3.32
C ARG A 409 27.80 -3.64 -3.62
N ALA A 410 27.39 -3.44 -4.88
CA ALA A 410 26.13 -3.94 -5.38
C ALA A 410 26.20 -5.45 -5.63
N PHE A 411 25.12 -6.14 -5.29
CA PHE A 411 24.83 -7.53 -5.60
C PHE A 411 23.42 -7.59 -6.17
N ALA A 412 23.19 -8.36 -7.23
CA ALA A 412 21.89 -8.43 -7.86
C ALA A 412 21.34 -9.86 -7.90
N TYR A 413 20.02 -9.95 -7.80
CA TYR A 413 19.24 -11.14 -8.10
C TYR A 413 18.42 -10.91 -9.35
N VAL A 414 18.25 -11.94 -10.18
CA VAL A 414 17.42 -11.89 -11.37
C VAL A 414 16.45 -13.06 -11.40
N LYS A 415 15.21 -12.80 -11.73
CA LYS A 415 14.23 -13.81 -12.10
C LYS A 415 14.28 -13.97 -13.61
N LEU A 416 14.38 -15.22 -14.06
CA LEU A 416 14.54 -15.50 -15.48
C LEU A 416 13.20 -15.56 -16.20
N SER A 417 13.13 -14.97 -17.41
CA SER A 417 11.91 -14.93 -18.25
C SER A 417 11.57 -16.28 -18.89
N GLY A 418 12.48 -17.25 -18.85
CA GLY A 418 12.38 -18.48 -19.65
C GLY A 418 12.78 -18.34 -21.13
N ALA A 419 13.06 -17.11 -21.59
CA ALA A 419 13.57 -16.81 -22.91
C ALA A 419 15.09 -16.56 -22.84
N GLY A 420 15.91 -17.46 -23.37
CA GLY A 420 17.37 -17.35 -23.34
C GLY A 420 18.05 -18.10 -22.20
N SER A 421 19.36 -18.02 -22.13
CA SER A 421 20.20 -18.63 -21.09
C SER A 421 20.79 -17.56 -20.19
N PHE A 422 20.78 -17.82 -18.89
CA PHE A 422 21.44 -16.96 -17.92
C PHE A 422 22.95 -16.90 -18.15
N ASP A 423 23.47 -15.69 -18.33
CA ASP A 423 24.91 -15.41 -18.46
C ASP A 423 25.30 -14.24 -17.55
N GLU A 424 25.80 -14.54 -16.34
CA GLU A 424 26.24 -13.53 -15.38
C GLU A 424 27.30 -12.59 -15.96
N ALA A 425 28.23 -13.13 -16.78
CA ALA A 425 29.34 -12.33 -17.32
C ALA A 425 28.82 -11.30 -18.34
N ALA A 426 27.87 -11.69 -19.17
CA ALA A 426 27.20 -10.80 -20.14
C ALA A 426 26.41 -9.70 -19.42
N LEU A 427 25.59 -10.03 -18.42
CA LEU A 427 24.81 -9.07 -17.63
C LEU A 427 25.73 -8.06 -16.92
N LYS A 428 26.80 -8.51 -16.30
CA LYS A 428 27.79 -7.62 -15.65
C LYS A 428 28.53 -6.73 -16.66
N ALA A 429 28.86 -7.26 -17.84
CA ALA A 429 29.47 -6.49 -18.91
C ALA A 429 28.52 -5.41 -19.43
N HIS A 430 27.24 -5.73 -19.61
CA HIS A 430 26.19 -4.77 -19.98
C HIS A 430 26.09 -3.65 -18.95
N CYS A 431 25.91 -3.97 -17.66
CA CYS A 431 25.87 -2.96 -16.60
C CYS A 431 27.12 -2.08 -16.59
N ARG A 432 28.31 -2.66 -16.79
CA ARG A 432 29.58 -1.92 -16.81
C ARG A 432 29.68 -0.95 -17.98
N ALA A 433 29.06 -1.29 -19.10
CA ALA A 433 29.04 -0.42 -20.29
C ALA A 433 28.07 0.77 -20.13
N GLN A 434 26.99 0.61 -19.36
CA GLN A 434 25.92 1.59 -19.24
C GLN A 434 25.99 2.40 -17.94
N LEU A 435 26.54 1.84 -16.87
CA LEU A 435 26.57 2.44 -15.53
C LEU A 435 27.99 2.78 -15.09
N ALA A 436 28.09 3.71 -14.15
CA ALA A 436 29.35 3.98 -13.47
C ALA A 436 29.89 2.69 -12.81
N ASN A 437 31.19 2.47 -12.84
CA ASN A 437 31.82 1.22 -12.42
C ASN A 437 31.45 0.77 -10.99
N TYR A 438 31.25 1.72 -10.08
CA TYR A 438 30.83 1.42 -8.69
C TYR A 438 29.37 0.93 -8.58
N LYS A 439 28.54 1.14 -9.59
CA LYS A 439 27.15 0.65 -9.70
C LYS A 439 27.08 -0.77 -10.28
N THR A 440 28.15 -1.24 -10.95
CA THR A 440 28.17 -2.60 -11.52
C THR A 440 28.09 -3.64 -10.41
N PRO A 441 27.11 -4.55 -10.43
CA PRO A 441 27.03 -5.63 -9.45
C PRO A 441 28.30 -6.50 -9.47
N ILE A 442 28.81 -6.87 -8.29
CA ILE A 442 29.93 -7.82 -8.22
C ILE A 442 29.50 -9.24 -8.55
N SER A 443 28.22 -9.55 -8.29
CA SER A 443 27.59 -10.81 -8.68
C SER A 443 26.14 -10.60 -9.07
N VAL A 444 25.67 -11.38 -10.03
CA VAL A 444 24.29 -11.49 -10.45
C VAL A 444 23.87 -12.96 -10.33
N VAL A 445 22.83 -13.26 -9.56
CA VAL A 445 22.45 -14.63 -9.22
C VAL A 445 20.97 -14.84 -9.55
N PRO A 446 20.60 -15.95 -10.22
CA PRO A 446 19.20 -16.26 -10.46
C PRO A 446 18.46 -16.60 -9.15
N ILE A 447 17.18 -16.25 -9.12
CA ILE A 447 16.27 -16.57 -8.01
C ILE A 447 14.93 -17.06 -8.56
N ASP A 448 14.41 -18.14 -8.00
CA ASP A 448 13.12 -18.71 -8.40
C ASP A 448 11.94 -17.93 -7.82
N GLU A 449 12.04 -17.53 -6.54
CA GLU A 449 10.97 -16.84 -5.82
C GLU A 449 11.52 -15.68 -4.99
N TRP A 450 10.83 -14.54 -5.07
CA TRP A 450 11.13 -13.40 -4.22
C TRP A 450 10.67 -13.61 -2.78
N PRO A 451 11.46 -13.20 -1.77
CA PRO A 451 10.97 -13.12 -0.40
C PRO A 451 9.97 -11.99 -0.28
N LEU A 452 8.69 -12.32 -0.14
CA LEU A 452 7.60 -11.35 -0.12
C LEU A 452 7.20 -10.97 1.31
N ALA A 453 6.88 -9.70 1.52
CA ALA A 453 6.09 -9.20 2.64
C ALA A 453 4.70 -8.86 2.12
N ILE A 454 3.69 -9.48 2.69
CA ILE A 454 2.30 -9.24 2.34
C ILE A 454 1.73 -8.25 3.36
N SER A 455 1.30 -7.09 2.89
CA SER A 455 0.60 -6.10 3.71
C SER A 455 -0.83 -5.91 3.22
N PRO A 456 -1.70 -5.24 3.99
CA PRO A 456 -3.07 -4.96 3.57
C PRO A 456 -3.18 -4.27 2.20
N ASN A 457 -2.22 -3.42 1.89
CA ASN A 457 -2.24 -2.56 0.71
C ASN A 457 -1.34 -3.02 -0.42
N THR A 458 -0.28 -3.80 -0.12
CA THR A 458 0.72 -4.17 -1.12
C THR A 458 1.41 -5.48 -0.81
N ILE A 459 1.89 -6.15 -1.85
CA ILE A 459 2.89 -7.21 -1.75
C ILE A 459 4.23 -6.55 -2.09
N LYS A 460 5.21 -6.62 -1.18
CA LYS A 460 6.54 -6.02 -1.38
C LYS A 460 7.64 -7.06 -1.27
N ILE A 461 8.65 -6.94 -2.11
CA ILE A 461 9.87 -7.74 -1.99
C ILE A 461 10.64 -7.30 -0.75
N GLN A 462 11.04 -8.25 0.09
CA GLN A 462 11.80 -7.99 1.31
C GLN A 462 13.30 -7.87 0.98
N ARG A 463 13.73 -6.69 0.53
CA ARG A 463 15.14 -6.40 0.17
C ARG A 463 16.12 -6.70 1.31
N ALA A 464 15.70 -6.53 2.57
CA ALA A 464 16.51 -6.90 3.72
C ALA A 464 16.91 -8.39 3.71
N LYS A 465 15.92 -9.28 3.45
CA LYS A 465 16.20 -10.72 3.33
C LYS A 465 17.08 -11.06 2.13
N LEU A 466 16.92 -10.34 1.02
CA LEU A 466 17.81 -10.50 -0.14
C LEU A 466 19.23 -10.08 0.21
N ARG A 467 19.40 -8.98 0.95
CA ARG A 467 20.70 -8.50 1.43
C ARG A 467 21.39 -9.52 2.32
N ASP A 468 20.68 -10.07 3.30
CA ASP A 468 21.20 -11.09 4.21
C ASP A 468 21.64 -12.36 3.45
N LYS A 469 20.82 -12.81 2.50
CA LYS A 469 21.16 -13.92 1.59
C LYS A 469 22.39 -13.62 0.73
N ALA A 470 22.46 -12.42 0.15
CA ALA A 470 23.58 -12.00 -0.70
C ALA A 470 24.89 -11.95 0.11
N GLN A 471 24.85 -11.42 1.33
CA GLN A 471 25.99 -11.39 2.23
C GLN A 471 26.47 -12.82 2.55
N ALA A 472 25.56 -13.72 2.91
CA ALA A 472 25.90 -15.12 3.20
C ALA A 472 26.50 -15.84 1.99
N LEU A 473 25.99 -15.61 0.78
CA LEU A 473 26.55 -16.17 -0.47
C LEU A 473 27.96 -15.64 -0.72
N TYR A 474 28.16 -14.33 -0.58
CA TYR A 474 29.47 -13.71 -0.75
C TYR A 474 30.48 -14.26 0.26
N ASP A 475 30.13 -14.33 1.54
CA ASP A 475 31.00 -14.84 2.61
C ASP A 475 31.40 -16.32 2.42
N SER A 476 30.45 -17.11 1.86
CA SER A 476 30.73 -18.54 1.57
C SER A 476 31.62 -18.75 0.36
N SER A 477 31.57 -17.84 -0.61
CA SER A 477 32.36 -17.93 -1.84
C SER A 477 33.78 -17.40 -1.69
N ASN A 478 34.11 -16.69 -0.59
CA ASN A 478 35.39 -16.09 -0.30
C ASN A 478 36.09 -16.72 0.93
N LYS A 479 35.57 -17.83 1.47
CA LYS A 479 36.21 -18.72 2.41
C LYS A 479 36.95 -19.84 1.68
#